data_ce5892dc350e68531bba539e2cb3e2d3
#
_entry.id   ce5892dc350e68531bba539e2cb3e2d3
#
_cell.length_a   1.000
_cell.length_b   1.000
_cell.length_c   1.000
_cell.angle_alpha   90.00
_cell.angle_beta   90.00
_cell.angle_gamma   90.00
#
_symmetry.space_group_name_H-M   'P 1'
#
loop_
_entity.id
_entity.type
_entity.pdbx_description
1 polymer ?
#
loop_
_entity_poly.entity_id
_entity_poly.type
_entity_poly.pdbx_seq_one_letter_code
_entity_poly.pdbx_strand_id
1 'polypeptide(L)'
;YVQRFAVGTQETYPNGMSFNNDGTKMFITGYSGDDVNEYSLSTAFDISSASYVQRFVVSSQESAPRGMTFNNDGTKMFIVGSTGDDVNEYSLSTAFDVSTASYVQVFSVQSQDNYPTSISFNNDGTKMYVLGNQGNDVNEYSLDNPSVQTVCQNVAITNITFNTTGATGIGTATNLPTGVTAAWSSNVLTISGTPTVAGTFSYSVPLTGGCGSVAATGTIT
;
A
#
# COMPACT_ATOMS: atom_id res chain seq x y z
N TYR A 1 -19.19 -6.59 26.80
CA TYR A 1 -19.39 -7.74 25.89
C TYR A 1 -20.76 -7.67 25.25
N VAL A 2 -20.82 -7.69 23.92
CA VAL A 2 -22.08 -7.65 23.17
C VAL A 2 -22.30 -9.00 22.47
N GLN A 3 -21.33 -9.45 21.67
CA GLN A 3 -21.45 -10.66 20.85
C GLN A 3 -20.08 -11.22 20.44
N ARG A 4 -20.08 -12.43 19.90
CA ARG A 4 -18.90 -13.06 19.32
C ARG A 4 -19.25 -13.70 17.97
N PHE A 5 -18.25 -13.76 17.09
CA PHE A 5 -18.27 -14.57 15.88
C PHE A 5 -17.04 -15.48 15.89
N ALA A 6 -17.23 -16.77 15.65
CA ALA A 6 -16.14 -17.74 15.68
C ALA A 6 -15.53 -17.88 14.27
N VAL A 7 -14.24 -17.62 14.15
CA VAL A 7 -13.48 -17.76 12.91
C VAL A 7 -12.67 -19.05 12.82
N GLY A 8 -12.71 -19.88 13.88
CA GLY A 8 -11.85 -21.06 14.03
C GLY A 8 -12.03 -22.16 13.00
N THR A 9 -13.07 -22.09 12.16
CA THR A 9 -13.24 -23.02 11.02
C THR A 9 -12.30 -22.66 9.87
N GLN A 10 -11.99 -21.39 9.69
CA GLN A 10 -11.11 -20.88 8.65
C GLN A 10 -9.71 -20.60 9.19
N GLU A 11 -9.61 -20.06 10.41
CA GLU A 11 -8.34 -19.69 11.02
C GLU A 11 -8.33 -20.05 12.52
N THR A 12 -7.46 -20.99 12.91
CA THR A 12 -7.36 -21.46 14.31
C THR A 12 -6.42 -20.61 15.17
N TYR A 13 -5.54 -19.81 14.56
CA TYR A 13 -4.67 -18.85 15.23
C TYR A 13 -4.79 -17.45 14.60
N PRO A 14 -5.96 -16.78 14.74
CA PRO A 14 -6.16 -15.46 14.19
C PRO A 14 -5.27 -14.43 14.91
N ASN A 15 -4.57 -13.59 14.13
CA ASN A 15 -3.66 -12.58 14.67
C ASN A 15 -4.04 -11.17 14.26
N GLY A 16 -4.49 -10.97 13.02
CA GLY A 16 -4.84 -9.67 12.48
C GLY A 16 -6.28 -9.59 12.01
N MET A 17 -6.87 -8.42 12.12
CA MET A 17 -8.22 -8.14 11.66
C MET A 17 -8.32 -6.74 11.04
N SER A 18 -9.11 -6.63 9.98
CA SER A 18 -9.46 -5.35 9.37
C SER A 18 -10.90 -5.36 8.86
N PHE A 19 -11.48 -4.17 8.69
CA PHE A 19 -12.74 -3.98 7.99
C PHE A 19 -12.52 -3.12 6.75
N ASN A 20 -13.42 -3.19 5.78
CA ASN A 20 -13.52 -2.17 4.76
C ASN A 20 -14.19 -0.91 5.33
N ASN A 21 -14.18 0.19 4.56
CA ASN A 21 -14.59 1.50 5.05
C ASN A 21 -16.06 1.60 5.48
N ASP A 22 -16.93 0.86 4.83
CA ASP A 22 -18.38 0.87 5.13
C ASP A 22 -18.81 -0.24 6.10
N GLY A 23 -17.87 -1.08 6.55
CA GLY A 23 -18.12 -2.15 7.52
C GLY A 23 -18.90 -3.35 6.97
N THR A 24 -19.05 -3.45 5.66
CA THR A 24 -19.77 -4.59 5.01
C THR A 24 -18.87 -5.80 4.78
N LYS A 25 -17.56 -5.64 4.98
CA LYS A 25 -16.57 -6.71 4.89
C LYS A 25 -15.64 -6.71 6.10
N MET A 26 -15.29 -7.91 6.57
CA MET A 26 -14.30 -8.18 7.60
C MET A 26 -13.24 -9.12 7.05
N PHE A 27 -11.99 -8.88 7.41
CA PHE A 27 -10.85 -9.67 6.99
C PHE A 27 -10.09 -10.16 8.21
N ILE A 28 -9.71 -11.44 8.20
CA ILE A 28 -8.94 -12.07 9.27
C ILE A 28 -7.71 -12.71 8.66
N THR A 29 -6.54 -12.42 9.22
CA THR A 29 -5.30 -13.13 8.91
C THR A 29 -4.77 -13.85 10.14
N GLY A 30 -4.04 -14.93 9.93
CA GLY A 30 -3.47 -15.71 11.02
C GLY A 30 -2.50 -16.79 10.56
N TYR A 31 -1.91 -17.45 11.55
CA TYR A 31 -0.78 -18.34 11.38
C TYR A 31 -1.14 -19.74 10.83
N SER A 32 -2.38 -20.22 11.03
CA SER A 32 -2.69 -21.61 10.65
C SER A 32 -2.91 -21.81 9.16
N GLY A 33 -3.39 -20.79 8.46
CA GLY A 33 -3.68 -20.87 7.03
C GLY A 33 -2.67 -20.12 6.19
N ASP A 34 -1.84 -19.27 6.81
CA ASP A 34 -0.97 -18.31 6.14
C ASP A 34 -1.74 -17.57 5.05
N ASP A 35 -2.94 -17.09 5.42
CA ASP A 35 -3.88 -16.52 4.49
C ASP A 35 -4.65 -15.31 5.06
N VAL A 36 -5.42 -14.68 4.19
CA VAL A 36 -6.40 -13.66 4.54
C VAL A 36 -7.78 -14.20 4.20
N ASN A 37 -8.61 -14.35 5.21
CA ASN A 37 -9.99 -14.82 5.13
C ASN A 37 -10.95 -13.63 5.04
N GLU A 38 -11.76 -13.56 3.99
CA GLU A 38 -12.76 -12.53 3.75
C GLU A 38 -14.14 -13.00 4.20
N TYR A 39 -14.84 -12.12 4.93
CA TYR A 39 -16.23 -12.31 5.37
C TYR A 39 -17.07 -11.13 4.91
N SER A 40 -18.30 -11.39 4.43
CA SER A 40 -19.31 -10.37 4.18
C SER A 40 -20.19 -10.19 5.43
N LEU A 41 -20.57 -8.95 5.72
CA LEU A 41 -21.49 -8.60 6.80
C LEU A 41 -22.78 -8.03 6.19
N SER A 42 -23.92 -8.67 6.46
CA SER A 42 -25.21 -8.18 5.97
C SER A 42 -25.69 -6.91 6.70
N THR A 43 -25.12 -6.65 7.89
CA THR A 43 -25.29 -5.41 8.64
C THR A 43 -23.89 -4.85 8.93
N ALA A 44 -23.64 -3.62 8.52
CA ALA A 44 -22.34 -2.97 8.65
C ALA A 44 -21.82 -3.00 10.10
N PHE A 45 -20.57 -3.47 10.29
CA PHE A 45 -19.89 -3.63 11.57
C PHE A 45 -20.58 -4.56 12.57
N ASP A 46 -21.60 -5.30 12.17
CA ASP A 46 -22.25 -6.31 13.01
C ASP A 46 -21.69 -7.70 12.71
N ILE A 47 -20.74 -8.14 13.53
CA ILE A 47 -20.07 -9.43 13.37
C ILE A 47 -20.99 -10.63 13.48
N SER A 48 -22.19 -10.50 14.10
CA SER A 48 -23.16 -11.59 14.13
C SER A 48 -23.77 -11.89 12.76
N SER A 49 -23.70 -10.93 11.84
CA SER A 49 -24.17 -11.04 10.47
C SER A 49 -23.09 -11.55 9.49
N ALA A 50 -21.90 -11.89 10.00
CA ALA A 50 -20.76 -12.28 9.15
C ALA A 50 -20.97 -13.66 8.51
N SER A 51 -20.59 -13.76 7.24
CA SER A 51 -20.59 -14.99 6.46
C SER A 51 -19.27 -15.10 5.69
N TYR A 52 -18.62 -16.25 5.76
CA TYR A 52 -17.37 -16.51 5.03
C TYR A 52 -17.58 -16.43 3.52
N VAL A 53 -16.68 -15.76 2.83
CA VAL A 53 -16.71 -15.58 1.36
C VAL A 53 -15.59 -16.39 0.70
N GLN A 54 -14.34 -16.09 1.04
CA GLN A 54 -13.17 -16.62 0.36
C GLN A 54 -11.88 -16.39 1.16
N ARG A 55 -10.77 -16.89 0.64
CA ARG A 55 -9.43 -16.62 1.19
C ARG A 55 -8.42 -16.33 0.10
N PHE A 56 -7.35 -15.64 0.49
CA PHE A 56 -6.15 -15.44 -0.32
C PHE A 56 -4.93 -15.93 0.47
N VAL A 57 -4.14 -16.84 -0.11
CA VAL A 57 -2.96 -17.43 0.54
C VAL A 57 -1.76 -16.51 0.36
N VAL A 58 -1.08 -16.18 1.45
CA VAL A 58 0.11 -15.29 1.49
C VAL A 58 1.41 -16.04 1.83
N SER A 59 1.36 -17.34 2.04
CA SER A 59 2.48 -18.18 2.52
C SER A 59 3.75 -18.10 1.67
N SER A 60 3.64 -17.74 0.39
CA SER A 60 4.81 -17.55 -0.49
C SER A 60 5.65 -16.32 -0.11
N GLN A 61 5.06 -15.34 0.54
CA GLN A 61 5.70 -14.11 1.00
C GLN A 61 5.84 -14.08 2.53
N GLU A 62 4.80 -14.52 3.26
CA GLU A 62 4.79 -14.51 4.71
C GLU A 62 4.11 -15.78 5.25
N SER A 63 4.85 -16.63 5.93
CA SER A 63 4.36 -17.88 6.52
C SER A 63 4.01 -17.77 8.02
N ALA A 64 4.06 -16.56 8.57
CA ALA A 64 3.63 -16.26 9.92
C ALA A 64 2.96 -14.88 10.00
N PRO A 65 1.85 -14.64 9.24
CA PRO A 65 1.20 -13.34 9.20
C PRO A 65 0.63 -12.97 10.57
N ARG A 66 0.87 -11.72 10.98
CA ARG A 66 0.51 -11.17 12.30
C ARG A 66 -0.50 -10.05 12.21
N GLY A 67 -0.31 -9.14 11.28
CA GLY A 67 -1.16 -7.98 11.10
C GLY A 67 -1.47 -7.72 9.65
N MET A 68 -2.59 -7.04 9.42
CA MET A 68 -3.01 -6.65 8.09
C MET A 68 -3.73 -5.30 8.11
N THR A 69 -3.66 -4.61 6.99
CA THR A 69 -4.45 -3.40 6.74
C THR A 69 -4.65 -3.18 5.25
N PHE A 70 -5.57 -2.30 4.91
CA PHE A 70 -5.75 -1.78 3.54
C PHE A 70 -5.40 -0.30 3.49
N ASN A 71 -5.09 0.19 2.29
CA ASN A 71 -5.13 1.63 2.04
C ASN A 71 -6.58 2.13 2.00
N ASN A 72 -6.75 3.45 1.99
CA ASN A 72 -8.08 4.08 2.13
C ASN A 72 -9.08 3.71 1.04
N ASP A 73 -8.64 3.43 -0.18
CA ASP A 73 -9.51 3.07 -1.29
C ASP A 73 -9.67 1.55 -1.48
N GLY A 74 -8.98 0.74 -0.66
CA GLY A 74 -9.05 -0.71 -0.69
C GLY A 74 -8.36 -1.37 -1.89
N THR A 75 -7.60 -0.62 -2.67
CA THR A 75 -6.88 -1.15 -3.84
C THR A 75 -5.52 -1.76 -3.49
N LYS A 76 -5.07 -1.58 -2.24
CA LYS A 76 -3.85 -2.19 -1.70
C LYS A 76 -4.11 -2.86 -0.36
N MET A 77 -3.51 -4.01 -0.19
CA MET A 77 -3.49 -4.77 1.05
C MET A 77 -2.04 -4.93 1.51
N PHE A 78 -1.82 -4.76 2.81
CA PHE A 78 -0.52 -4.90 3.45
C PHE A 78 -0.58 -5.96 4.52
N ILE A 79 0.38 -6.88 4.49
CA ILE A 79 0.53 -7.96 5.48
C ILE A 79 1.89 -7.79 6.15
N VAL A 80 1.88 -7.80 7.47
CA VAL A 80 3.10 -7.82 8.28
C VAL A 80 3.17 -9.14 9.04
N GLY A 81 4.38 -9.69 9.16
CA GLY A 81 4.56 -10.95 9.86
C GLY A 81 6.00 -11.18 10.31
N SER A 82 6.21 -12.28 11.02
CA SER A 82 7.45 -12.55 11.74
C SER A 82 8.38 -13.55 11.05
N THR A 83 8.09 -13.95 9.80
CA THR A 83 9.02 -14.82 9.05
C THR A 83 10.04 -14.00 8.27
N GLY A 84 9.62 -12.93 7.61
CA GLY A 84 10.49 -12.04 6.85
C GLY A 84 10.89 -10.79 7.62
N ASP A 85 10.25 -10.51 8.75
CA ASP A 85 10.39 -9.25 9.48
C ASP A 85 10.14 -8.06 8.54
N ASP A 86 9.03 -8.13 7.80
CA ASP A 86 8.76 -7.23 6.72
C ASP A 86 7.26 -6.91 6.55
N VAL A 87 7.00 -5.98 5.64
CA VAL A 87 5.67 -5.62 5.16
C VAL A 87 5.55 -6.01 3.70
N ASN A 88 4.62 -6.90 3.41
CA ASN A 88 4.30 -7.38 2.07
C ASN A 88 3.12 -6.59 1.49
N GLU A 89 3.32 -5.93 0.35
CA GLU A 89 2.30 -5.17 -0.37
C GLU A 89 1.67 -6.00 -1.48
N TYR A 90 0.35 -5.99 -1.54
CA TYR A 90 -0.48 -6.59 -2.60
C TYR A 90 -1.37 -5.52 -3.23
N SER A 91 -1.49 -5.54 -4.57
CA SER A 91 -2.49 -4.76 -5.30
C SER A 91 -3.76 -5.57 -5.50
N LEU A 92 -4.92 -4.93 -5.37
CA LEU A 92 -6.23 -5.53 -5.62
C LEU A 92 -6.86 -4.85 -6.84
N SER A 93 -7.21 -5.62 -7.87
CA SER A 93 -7.87 -5.07 -9.06
C SER A 93 -9.33 -4.69 -8.80
N THR A 94 -9.92 -5.24 -7.74
CA THR A 94 -11.22 -4.84 -7.19
C THR A 94 -11.03 -4.48 -5.72
N ALA A 95 -11.41 -3.27 -5.34
CA ALA A 95 -11.23 -2.77 -3.98
C ALA A 95 -11.85 -3.72 -2.92
N PHE A 96 -11.06 -4.04 -1.88
CA PHE A 96 -11.48 -4.93 -0.80
C PHE A 96 -11.98 -6.31 -1.26
N ASP A 97 -11.45 -6.84 -2.35
CA ASP A 97 -11.71 -8.20 -2.82
C ASP A 97 -10.38 -8.98 -2.86
N VAL A 98 -10.16 -9.81 -1.82
CA VAL A 98 -8.87 -10.51 -1.68
C VAL A 98 -8.60 -11.53 -2.78
N SER A 99 -9.63 -12.01 -3.50
CA SER A 99 -9.43 -12.91 -4.64
C SER A 99 -8.70 -12.26 -5.81
N THR A 100 -8.71 -10.93 -5.86
CA THR A 100 -8.05 -10.13 -6.91
C THR A 100 -6.64 -9.67 -6.53
N ALA A 101 -6.15 -10.10 -5.37
CA ALA A 101 -4.85 -9.68 -4.84
C ALA A 101 -3.69 -10.25 -5.68
N SER A 102 -2.69 -9.40 -5.91
CA SER A 102 -1.45 -9.75 -6.59
C SER A 102 -0.28 -9.12 -5.84
N TYR A 103 0.75 -9.90 -5.55
CA TYR A 103 1.94 -9.43 -4.86
C TYR A 103 2.65 -8.34 -5.66
N VAL A 104 3.08 -7.28 -4.96
CA VAL A 104 3.78 -6.13 -5.56
C VAL A 104 5.23 -6.08 -5.09
N GLN A 105 5.45 -5.95 -3.79
CA GLN A 105 6.77 -5.75 -3.23
C GLN A 105 6.82 -6.04 -1.73
N VAL A 106 8.03 -6.09 -1.20
CA VAL A 106 8.32 -6.23 0.22
C VAL A 106 9.08 -5.00 0.73
N PHE A 107 8.80 -4.61 1.97
CA PHE A 107 9.54 -3.57 2.69
C PHE A 107 10.03 -4.16 4.02
N SER A 108 11.37 -4.30 4.19
CA SER A 108 11.94 -4.85 5.41
C SER A 108 11.88 -3.83 6.56
N VAL A 109 11.41 -4.28 7.72
CA VAL A 109 11.39 -3.52 8.97
C VAL A 109 12.36 -4.10 10.01
N GLN A 110 13.11 -5.15 9.63
CA GLN A 110 13.98 -5.95 10.50
C GLN A 110 15.00 -5.12 11.29
N SER A 111 15.50 -4.02 10.72
CA SER A 111 16.48 -3.16 11.43
C SER A 111 15.88 -2.39 12.60
N GLN A 112 14.57 -2.21 12.66
CA GLN A 112 13.86 -1.56 13.74
C GLN A 112 13.20 -2.59 14.66
N ASP A 113 12.54 -3.59 14.09
CA ASP A 113 11.93 -4.68 14.85
C ASP A 113 11.96 -5.98 14.04
N ASN A 114 12.45 -7.07 14.63
CA ASN A 114 12.48 -8.39 14.02
C ASN A 114 11.31 -9.30 14.48
N TYR A 115 10.27 -8.71 15.05
CA TYR A 115 9.03 -9.39 15.38
C TYR A 115 7.83 -8.43 15.21
N PRO A 116 7.60 -7.91 14.00
CA PRO A 116 6.50 -7.01 13.76
C PRO A 116 5.15 -7.72 13.91
N THR A 117 4.18 -7.06 14.54
CA THR A 117 2.91 -7.66 14.93
C THR A 117 1.68 -6.96 14.38
N SER A 118 1.77 -5.67 14.06
CA SER A 118 0.65 -4.90 13.54
C SER A 118 1.14 -3.78 12.62
N ILE A 119 0.29 -3.35 11.73
CA ILE A 119 0.55 -2.29 10.76
C ILE A 119 -0.66 -1.37 10.64
N SER A 120 -0.40 -0.08 10.50
CA SER A 120 -1.42 0.94 10.24
C SER A 120 -0.84 2.07 9.39
N PHE A 121 -1.72 2.83 8.73
CA PHE A 121 -1.35 4.04 7.98
C PHE A 121 -2.08 5.25 8.55
N ASN A 122 -1.53 6.44 8.32
CA ASN A 122 -2.27 7.67 8.53
C ASN A 122 -3.31 7.86 7.39
N ASN A 123 -4.23 8.82 7.57
CA ASN A 123 -5.37 9.00 6.67
C ASN A 123 -4.99 9.38 5.23
N ASP A 124 -3.83 10.01 5.02
CA ASP A 124 -3.36 10.41 3.68
C ASP A 124 -2.39 9.39 3.05
N GLY A 125 -2.05 8.31 3.78
CA GLY A 125 -1.17 7.26 3.30
C GLY A 125 0.31 7.65 3.20
N THR A 126 0.71 8.79 3.78
CA THR A 126 2.10 9.26 3.74
C THR A 126 2.98 8.67 4.85
N LYS A 127 2.35 8.04 5.85
CA LYS A 127 3.05 7.40 6.97
C LYS A 127 2.54 6.00 7.21
N MET A 128 3.45 5.11 7.47
CA MET A 128 3.22 3.75 7.93
C MET A 128 3.72 3.59 9.37
N TYR A 129 2.93 2.95 10.19
CA TYR A 129 3.28 2.61 11.57
C TYR A 129 3.31 1.10 11.71
N VAL A 130 4.41 0.57 12.23
CA VAL A 130 4.57 -0.85 12.53
C VAL A 130 4.77 -1.02 14.02
N LEU A 131 3.88 -1.80 14.65
CA LEU A 131 4.03 -2.20 16.04
C LEU A 131 4.91 -3.44 16.09
N GLY A 132 5.98 -3.38 16.87
CA GLY A 132 6.91 -4.46 17.10
C GLY A 132 6.85 -5.03 18.52
N ASN A 133 7.14 -6.30 18.65
CA ASN A 133 7.15 -6.98 19.95
C ASN A 133 8.56 -7.06 20.57
N GLN A 134 9.63 -7.01 19.79
CA GLN A 134 10.98 -7.09 20.32
C GLN A 134 11.46 -5.76 20.87
N GLY A 135 11.21 -4.64 20.18
CA GLY A 135 11.47 -3.30 20.67
C GLY A 135 10.47 -2.83 21.72
N ASN A 136 9.27 -3.45 21.78
CA ASN A 136 8.11 -2.97 22.52
C ASN A 136 7.74 -1.53 22.14
N ASP A 137 7.80 -1.22 20.85
CA ASP A 137 7.66 0.12 20.32
C ASP A 137 6.78 0.19 19.08
N VAL A 138 6.54 1.41 18.63
CA VAL A 138 5.89 1.71 17.36
C VAL A 138 6.89 2.44 16.48
N ASN A 139 7.23 1.85 15.35
CA ASN A 139 8.13 2.42 14.37
C ASN A 139 7.34 3.20 13.31
N GLU A 140 7.64 4.47 13.14
CA GLU A 140 7.07 5.33 12.11
C GLU A 140 7.98 5.35 10.88
N TYR A 141 7.40 5.08 9.72
CA TYR A 141 8.05 5.17 8.42
C TYR A 141 7.37 6.24 7.58
N SER A 142 8.17 7.14 7.01
CA SER A 142 7.67 8.05 5.99
C SER A 142 7.54 7.29 4.67
N LEU A 143 6.35 7.27 4.14
CA LEU A 143 6.04 6.80 2.80
C LEU A 143 5.96 8.03 1.90
N ASP A 144 7.08 8.69 1.72
CA ASP A 144 7.14 9.80 0.78
C ASP A 144 6.66 9.26 -0.57
N ASN A 145 5.46 9.66 -0.96
CA ASN A 145 5.06 9.51 -2.35
C ASN A 145 5.78 10.64 -3.10
N PRO A 146 6.97 10.38 -3.65
CA PRO A 146 7.73 11.44 -4.31
C PRO A 146 6.94 12.05 -5.45
N SER A 147 5.90 11.36 -5.92
CA SER A 147 5.03 11.85 -7.00
C SER A 147 4.02 12.92 -6.54
N VAL A 148 3.84 13.11 -5.22
CA VAL A 148 2.99 14.19 -4.66
C VAL A 148 3.85 15.11 -3.79
N GLN A 149 3.97 16.36 -4.19
CA GLN A 149 4.75 17.36 -3.46
C GLN A 149 4.00 18.68 -3.32
N THR A 150 4.11 19.27 -2.14
CA THR A 150 3.65 20.65 -1.86
C THR A 150 4.88 21.51 -1.59
N VAL A 151 5.10 22.51 -2.44
CA VAL A 151 6.26 23.40 -2.35
C VAL A 151 5.84 24.86 -2.57
N CYS A 152 6.55 25.78 -1.96
CA CYS A 152 6.34 27.20 -2.27
C CYS A 152 6.86 27.54 -3.67
N GLN A 153 6.22 28.52 -4.33
CA GLN A 153 6.70 29.07 -5.58
C GLN A 153 8.18 29.51 -5.48
N ASN A 154 8.99 29.21 -6.49
CA ASN A 154 10.43 29.44 -6.55
C ASN A 154 11.27 28.64 -5.53
N VAL A 155 10.72 27.59 -4.94
CA VAL A 155 11.45 26.60 -4.16
C VAL A 155 11.57 25.32 -5.01
N ALA A 156 12.77 24.74 -5.09
CA ALA A 156 12.98 23.52 -5.85
C ALA A 156 12.20 22.34 -5.23
N ILE A 157 11.58 21.52 -6.09
CA ILE A 157 11.00 20.24 -5.64
C ILE A 157 12.12 19.26 -5.27
N THR A 158 11.82 18.33 -4.37
CA THR A 158 12.64 17.13 -4.22
C THR A 158 12.50 16.29 -5.49
N ASN A 159 13.60 15.75 -6.01
CA ASN A 159 13.55 14.96 -7.24
C ASN A 159 12.57 13.79 -7.09
N ILE A 160 11.61 13.70 -8.01
CA ILE A 160 10.66 12.60 -8.10
C ILE A 160 11.26 11.57 -9.05
N THR A 161 11.45 10.35 -8.58
CA THR A 161 12.04 9.27 -9.38
C THR A 161 11.11 8.08 -9.51
N PHE A 162 11.04 7.52 -10.73
CA PHE A 162 10.33 6.28 -11.02
C PHE A 162 11.30 5.30 -11.68
N ASN A 163 11.50 4.14 -11.09
CA ASN A 163 12.20 3.04 -11.73
C ASN A 163 11.32 2.46 -12.83
N THR A 164 11.90 2.27 -14.02
CA THR A 164 11.17 1.75 -15.18
C THR A 164 11.78 0.44 -15.64
N THR A 165 10.94 -0.53 -16.02
CA THR A 165 11.37 -1.80 -16.58
C THR A 165 10.82 -1.93 -18.01
N GLY A 166 11.73 -2.11 -18.98
CA GLY A 166 11.35 -2.27 -20.40
C GLY A 166 11.00 -0.98 -21.13
N ALA A 167 11.03 0.18 -20.45
CA ALA A 167 10.92 1.46 -21.12
C ALA A 167 12.21 1.79 -21.87
N THR A 168 12.10 2.46 -23.01
CA THR A 168 13.23 2.97 -23.81
C THR A 168 13.33 4.48 -23.81
N GLY A 169 12.41 5.17 -23.14
CA GLY A 169 12.35 6.63 -23.04
C GLY A 169 11.02 7.11 -22.47
N ILE A 170 10.78 8.41 -22.63
CA ILE A 170 9.55 9.09 -22.23
C ILE A 170 8.92 9.84 -23.39
N GLY A 171 7.61 9.97 -23.38
CA GLY A 171 6.85 10.88 -24.26
C GLY A 171 6.79 12.31 -23.69
N THR A 172 5.99 13.15 -24.31
CA THR A 172 5.80 14.53 -23.85
C THR A 172 5.05 14.53 -22.52
N ALA A 173 5.67 15.11 -21.49
CA ALA A 173 5.02 15.34 -20.21
C ALA A 173 3.87 16.34 -20.35
N THR A 174 2.78 16.11 -19.63
CA THR A 174 1.63 17.02 -19.56
C THR A 174 1.45 17.55 -18.14
N ASN A 175 0.99 18.79 -18.02
CA ASN A 175 0.66 19.46 -16.75
C ASN A 175 1.79 19.54 -15.72
N LEU A 176 3.07 19.50 -16.13
CA LEU A 176 4.15 19.91 -15.23
C LEU A 176 4.09 21.43 -15.04
N PRO A 177 4.32 21.97 -13.82
CA PRO A 177 4.40 23.41 -13.60
C PRO A 177 5.59 24.00 -14.35
N THR A 178 5.48 25.24 -14.79
CA THR A 178 6.59 25.95 -15.43
C THR A 178 7.83 25.95 -14.53
N GLY A 179 8.98 25.58 -15.07
CA GLY A 179 10.25 25.43 -14.34
C GLY A 179 10.52 24.01 -13.82
N VAL A 180 9.58 23.06 -14.03
CA VAL A 180 9.77 21.64 -13.73
C VAL A 180 9.83 20.84 -15.03
N THR A 181 10.75 19.90 -15.11
CA THR A 181 10.99 19.06 -16.29
C THR A 181 11.07 17.59 -15.93
N ALA A 182 10.84 16.73 -16.91
CA ALA A 182 11.02 15.28 -16.80
C ALA A 182 12.19 14.85 -17.71
N ALA A 183 13.06 13.97 -17.20
CA ALA A 183 14.15 13.36 -17.93
C ALA A 183 14.20 11.86 -17.65
N TRP A 184 14.62 11.06 -18.64
CA TRP A 184 14.78 9.61 -18.48
C TRP A 184 16.20 9.20 -18.84
N SER A 185 16.81 8.40 -17.97
CA SER A 185 18.15 7.83 -18.19
C SER A 185 18.31 6.57 -17.37
N SER A 186 18.98 5.55 -17.92
CA SER A 186 19.36 4.32 -17.21
C SER A 186 18.18 3.65 -16.48
N ASN A 187 17.02 3.55 -17.14
CA ASN A 187 15.79 2.99 -16.59
C ASN A 187 15.19 3.79 -15.43
N VAL A 188 15.55 5.03 -15.26
CA VAL A 188 14.97 5.92 -14.25
C VAL A 188 14.39 7.16 -14.92
N LEU A 189 13.10 7.41 -14.70
CA LEU A 189 12.47 8.71 -14.97
C LEU A 189 12.70 9.61 -13.76
N THR A 190 13.21 10.80 -13.97
CA THR A 190 13.41 11.84 -12.94
C THR A 190 12.62 13.09 -13.31
N ILE A 191 11.78 13.58 -12.40
CA ILE A 191 11.11 14.88 -12.49
C ILE A 191 11.78 15.80 -11.48
N SER A 192 12.23 16.98 -11.94
CA SER A 192 13.00 17.91 -11.13
C SER A 192 12.82 19.35 -11.61
N GLY A 193 13.17 20.32 -10.78
CA GLY A 193 13.14 21.72 -11.11
C GLY A 193 12.55 22.60 -10.02
N THR A 194 12.27 23.84 -10.39
CA THR A 194 11.75 24.87 -9.48
C THR A 194 10.47 25.45 -10.08
N PRO A 195 9.27 25.18 -9.50
CA PRO A 195 8.03 25.75 -10.00
C PRO A 195 8.05 27.28 -9.91
N THR A 196 7.79 27.96 -11.02
CA THR A 196 7.75 29.42 -11.07
C THR A 196 6.32 29.98 -11.04
N VAL A 197 5.31 29.11 -11.00
CA VAL A 197 3.88 29.47 -10.93
C VAL A 197 3.22 28.70 -9.80
N ALA A 198 2.30 29.38 -9.08
CA ALA A 198 1.51 28.74 -8.05
C ALA A 198 0.30 28.01 -8.64
N GLY A 199 -0.13 26.92 -8.01
CA GLY A 199 -1.29 26.13 -8.45
C GLY A 199 -1.10 24.65 -8.14
N THR A 200 -2.13 23.86 -8.40
CA THR A 200 -2.09 22.40 -8.29
C THR A 200 -1.99 21.80 -9.69
N PHE A 201 -0.92 21.08 -9.95
CA PHE A 201 -0.57 20.49 -11.24
C PHE A 201 -0.58 18.97 -11.14
N SER A 202 -1.63 18.31 -11.64
CA SER A 202 -1.65 16.86 -11.79
C SER A 202 -0.98 16.46 -13.10
N TYR A 203 0.26 16.03 -13.00
CA TYR A 203 1.10 15.74 -14.18
C TYR A 203 0.99 14.29 -14.63
N SER A 204 1.31 14.06 -15.91
CA SER A 204 1.49 12.74 -16.49
C SER A 204 2.66 12.73 -17.45
N VAL A 205 3.56 11.74 -17.30
CA VAL A 205 4.72 11.52 -18.18
C VAL A 205 4.60 10.14 -18.79
N PRO A 206 4.20 10.00 -20.06
CA PRO A 206 4.10 8.72 -20.73
C PRO A 206 5.46 8.04 -20.86
N LEU A 207 5.53 6.72 -20.63
CA LEU A 207 6.70 5.91 -20.92
C LEU A 207 6.62 5.35 -22.35
N THR A 208 7.75 5.23 -23.03
CA THR A 208 7.83 4.70 -24.39
C THR A 208 8.63 3.40 -24.45
N GLY A 209 8.34 2.53 -25.43
CA GLY A 209 9.08 1.31 -25.72
C GLY A 209 8.74 0.09 -24.85
N GLY A 210 7.82 0.20 -23.92
CA GLY A 210 7.32 -0.93 -23.12
C GLY A 210 6.08 -1.61 -23.72
N CYS A 211 5.61 -2.68 -23.09
CA CYS A 211 4.36 -3.34 -23.45
C CYS A 211 3.19 -2.57 -22.82
N GLY A 212 2.42 -1.82 -23.60
CA GLY A 212 1.23 -1.07 -23.20
C GLY A 212 1.47 0.43 -22.98
N SER A 213 0.36 1.16 -22.73
CA SER A 213 0.39 2.59 -22.45
C SER A 213 0.52 2.81 -20.94
N VAL A 214 1.74 3.02 -20.48
CA VAL A 214 2.06 3.29 -19.06
C VAL A 214 2.53 4.74 -18.93
N ALA A 215 2.10 5.43 -17.89
CA ALA A 215 2.55 6.79 -17.56
C ALA A 215 2.88 6.91 -16.08
N ALA A 216 3.93 7.67 -15.78
CA ALA A 216 4.19 8.13 -14.42
C ALA A 216 3.32 9.35 -14.13
N THR A 217 2.56 9.34 -13.06
CA THR A 217 1.62 10.40 -12.68
C THR A 217 1.87 10.89 -11.26
N GLY A 218 1.45 12.12 -10.98
CA GLY A 218 1.53 12.69 -9.63
C GLY A 218 0.98 14.10 -9.59
N THR A 219 1.22 14.79 -8.46
CA THR A 219 0.71 16.14 -8.22
C THR A 219 1.78 17.02 -7.57
N ILE A 220 1.96 18.24 -8.09
CA ILE A 220 2.80 19.28 -7.48
C ILE A 220 1.87 20.46 -7.18
N THR A 221 1.84 20.88 -5.90
CA THR A 221 1.01 22.01 -5.43
C THR A 221 1.87 23.12 -4.87
#